data_06bf96a0f149e454a4083fb5c719f49f
#
_entry.id   06bf96a0f149e454a4083fb5c719f49f
#
_cell.length_a   1.000
_cell.length_b   1.000
_cell.length_c   1.000
_cell.angle_alpha   90.00
_cell.angle_beta   90.00
_cell.angle_gamma   90.00
#
_symmetry.space_group_name_H-M   'P 1'
#
loop_
_entity.id
_entity.type
_entity.pdbx_description
1 polymer ?
#
loop_
_entity_poly.entity_id
_entity_poly.type
_entity_poly.pdbx_seq_one_letter_code
_entity_poly.pdbx_strand_id
1 'polypeptide(L)'
;VFQLIAIKPPSTPTFDEIRGRVESEFKNERTATLLSQKTQELSDRAKAGHDLKKAAKELGATVKTSDFVLPDGQVPDIGSMSGPAAVAFTMKPGEISGPITAASSGIVFSVAEKQEPTQQDFDAKKDGIRDSLLQNKQSELFGLFVTNLRDQMEKSGKIKINQQEKEKLTRPTGSGAEGE
;
A
#
# COMPACT_ATOMS: atom_id res chain seq x y z
N VAL A 1 -7.24 -22.01 37.07
CA VAL A 1 -8.53 -22.68 36.92
C VAL A 1 -9.56 -21.63 36.57
N PHE A 2 -10.23 -21.76 35.42
CA PHE A 2 -11.33 -20.88 35.02
C PHE A 2 -12.61 -21.69 34.91
N GLN A 3 -13.74 -21.06 35.21
CA GLN A 3 -15.07 -21.64 35.12
C GLN A 3 -15.86 -20.92 34.04
N LEU A 4 -16.44 -21.68 33.10
CA LEU A 4 -17.36 -21.12 32.12
C LEU A 4 -18.69 -20.80 32.81
N ILE A 5 -19.04 -19.50 32.86
CA ILE A 5 -20.24 -19.03 33.58
C ILE A 5 -21.46 -19.07 32.65
N ALA A 6 -21.33 -18.71 31.37
CA ALA A 6 -22.42 -18.74 30.42
C ALA A 6 -21.89 -18.73 28.97
N ILE A 7 -22.64 -19.38 28.10
CA ILE A 7 -22.46 -19.29 26.63
C ILE A 7 -23.63 -18.46 26.11
N LYS A 8 -23.32 -17.28 25.56
CA LYS A 8 -24.32 -16.46 24.84
C LYS A 8 -24.30 -16.89 23.35
N PRO A 9 -25.43 -17.40 22.83
CA PRO A 9 -25.51 -17.67 21.39
C PRO A 9 -25.34 -16.39 20.58
N PRO A 10 -24.82 -16.46 19.35
CA PRO A 10 -24.74 -15.31 18.47
C PRO A 10 -26.16 -14.77 18.23
N SER A 11 -26.35 -13.50 18.48
CA SER A 11 -27.62 -12.79 18.22
C SER A 11 -27.38 -11.62 17.29
N THR A 12 -28.34 -11.31 16.44
CA THR A 12 -28.29 -10.09 15.63
C THR A 12 -28.55 -8.91 16.57
N PRO A 13 -27.59 -7.97 16.70
CA PRO A 13 -27.79 -6.82 17.57
C PRO A 13 -28.92 -5.92 17.04
N THR A 14 -29.56 -5.23 17.93
CA THR A 14 -30.56 -4.22 17.56
C THR A 14 -29.86 -2.98 16.98
N PHE A 15 -30.61 -2.18 16.21
CA PHE A 15 -30.05 -0.94 15.63
C PHE A 15 -29.50 0.01 16.70
N ASP A 16 -30.18 0.13 17.83
CA ASP A 16 -29.74 1.02 18.92
C ASP A 16 -28.40 0.59 19.51
N GLU A 17 -28.16 -0.72 19.62
CA GLU A 17 -26.88 -1.26 20.10
C GLU A 17 -25.73 -1.01 19.15
N ILE A 18 -25.96 -0.92 17.84
CA ILE A 18 -24.92 -0.75 16.83
C ILE A 18 -24.94 0.64 16.18
N ARG A 19 -25.83 1.53 16.60
CA ARG A 19 -26.04 2.87 16.00
C ARG A 19 -24.74 3.65 15.86
N GLY A 20 -23.91 3.70 16.91
CA GLY A 20 -22.64 4.41 16.86
C GLY A 20 -21.65 3.83 15.84
N ARG A 21 -21.65 2.50 15.67
CA ARG A 21 -20.84 1.85 14.64
C ARG A 21 -21.34 2.16 13.24
N VAL A 22 -22.65 2.06 13.03
CA VAL A 22 -23.28 2.37 11.74
C VAL A 22 -23.04 3.83 11.34
N GLU A 23 -23.19 4.78 12.28
CA GLU A 23 -22.91 6.19 12.03
C GLU A 23 -21.43 6.43 11.66
N SER A 24 -20.51 5.74 12.34
CA SER A 24 -19.07 5.84 12.04
C SER A 24 -18.74 5.26 10.66
N GLU A 25 -19.24 4.07 10.37
CA GLU A 25 -19.05 3.41 9.07
C GLU A 25 -19.64 4.26 7.92
N PHE A 26 -20.85 4.79 8.11
CA PHE A 26 -21.48 5.67 7.12
C PHE A 26 -20.67 6.96 6.89
N LYS A 27 -20.19 7.60 7.96
CA LYS A 27 -19.34 8.79 7.86
C LYS A 27 -18.05 8.49 7.11
N ASN A 28 -17.41 7.36 7.41
CA ASN A 28 -16.17 6.94 6.75
C ASN A 28 -16.41 6.68 5.25
N GLU A 29 -17.46 5.94 4.91
CA GLU A 29 -17.81 5.64 3.52
C GLU A 29 -18.15 6.93 2.75
N ARG A 30 -18.95 7.80 3.37
CA ARG A 30 -19.32 9.08 2.74
C ARG A 30 -18.09 9.99 2.55
N THR A 31 -17.21 10.03 3.53
CA THR A 31 -15.95 10.79 3.45
C THR A 31 -15.06 10.28 2.34
N ALA A 32 -14.88 8.95 2.23
CA ALA A 32 -14.09 8.34 1.17
C ALA A 32 -14.68 8.65 -0.23
N THR A 33 -16.01 8.58 -0.37
CA THR A 33 -16.70 8.91 -1.62
C THR A 33 -16.49 10.39 -2.00
N LEU A 34 -16.70 11.30 -1.06
CA LEU A 34 -16.51 12.73 -1.30
C LEU A 34 -15.05 13.08 -1.59
N LEU A 35 -14.11 12.44 -0.90
CA LEU A 35 -12.69 12.61 -1.14
C LEU A 35 -12.31 12.19 -2.57
N SER A 36 -12.78 11.02 -3.00
CA SER A 36 -12.56 10.54 -4.37
C SER A 36 -13.13 11.51 -5.41
N GLN A 37 -14.37 11.96 -5.23
CA GLN A 37 -15.01 12.91 -6.13
C GLN A 37 -14.26 14.24 -6.20
N LYS A 38 -13.84 14.78 -5.05
CA LYS A 38 -13.08 16.04 -4.98
C LYS A 38 -11.69 15.93 -5.58
N THR A 39 -11.03 14.80 -5.38
CA THR A 39 -9.71 14.55 -5.97
C THR A 39 -9.81 14.41 -7.50
N GLN A 40 -10.85 13.75 -7.99
CA GLN A 40 -11.12 13.66 -9.43
C GLN A 40 -11.39 15.06 -10.00
N GLU A 41 -12.26 15.83 -9.37
CA GLU A 41 -12.57 17.21 -9.79
C GLU A 41 -11.33 18.09 -9.85
N LEU A 42 -10.42 17.96 -8.84
CA LEU A 42 -9.15 18.66 -8.82
C LEU A 42 -8.26 18.28 -10.02
N SER A 43 -8.13 16.98 -10.29
CA SER A 43 -7.36 16.49 -11.44
C SER A 43 -7.89 17.01 -12.76
N ASP A 44 -9.21 16.95 -12.96
CA ASP A 44 -9.85 17.36 -14.20
C ASP A 44 -9.72 18.88 -14.44
N ARG A 45 -9.94 19.69 -13.40
CA ARG A 45 -9.76 21.14 -13.48
C ARG A 45 -8.30 21.53 -13.72
N ALA A 46 -7.39 20.88 -13.02
CA ALA A 46 -5.97 21.13 -13.18
C ALA A 46 -5.49 20.79 -14.59
N LYS A 47 -5.93 19.67 -15.15
CA LYS A 47 -5.61 19.25 -16.53
C LYS A 47 -6.21 20.20 -17.57
N ALA A 48 -7.49 20.58 -17.40
CA ALA A 48 -8.16 21.50 -18.32
C ALA A 48 -7.51 22.91 -18.32
N GLY A 49 -7.11 23.37 -17.15
CA GLY A 49 -6.46 24.68 -16.99
C GLY A 49 -4.94 24.68 -17.15
N HIS A 50 -4.30 23.52 -17.24
CA HIS A 50 -2.84 23.33 -17.19
C HIS A 50 -2.18 24.02 -15.99
N ASP A 51 -2.93 24.19 -14.90
CA ASP A 51 -2.49 24.91 -13.69
C ASP A 51 -3.05 24.23 -12.43
N LEU A 52 -2.20 23.41 -11.81
CA LEU A 52 -2.55 22.72 -10.55
C LEU A 52 -2.74 23.71 -9.38
N LYS A 53 -1.93 24.80 -9.34
CA LYS A 53 -2.00 25.76 -8.23
C LYS A 53 -3.30 26.53 -8.25
N LYS A 54 -3.77 26.92 -9.42
CA LYS A 54 -5.05 27.62 -9.59
C LYS A 54 -6.21 26.71 -9.24
N ALA A 55 -6.23 25.49 -9.77
CA ALA A 55 -7.28 24.51 -9.48
C ALA A 55 -7.35 24.15 -7.98
N ALA A 56 -6.20 24.00 -7.33
CA ALA A 56 -6.11 23.73 -5.90
C ALA A 56 -6.71 24.89 -5.08
N LYS A 57 -6.36 26.13 -5.43
CA LYS A 57 -6.90 27.33 -4.76
C LYS A 57 -8.41 27.43 -4.88
N GLU A 58 -8.97 27.14 -6.04
CA GLU A 58 -10.43 27.17 -6.29
C GLU A 58 -11.17 26.11 -5.48
N LEU A 59 -10.56 24.96 -5.23
CA LEU A 59 -11.16 23.85 -4.46
C LEU A 59 -10.76 23.83 -2.98
N GLY A 60 -9.97 24.83 -2.53
CA GLY A 60 -9.51 24.91 -1.16
C GLY A 60 -8.49 23.83 -0.77
N ALA A 61 -7.78 23.24 -1.75
CA ALA A 61 -6.75 22.26 -1.52
C ALA A 61 -5.39 22.93 -1.22
N THR A 62 -4.59 22.28 -0.38
CA THR A 62 -3.25 22.76 -0.02
C THR A 62 -2.24 22.32 -1.08
N VAL A 63 -1.43 23.24 -1.56
CA VAL A 63 -0.32 22.96 -2.48
C VAL A 63 0.97 22.87 -1.70
N LYS A 64 1.72 21.79 -1.90
CA LYS A 64 3.06 21.58 -1.35
C LYS A 64 4.03 21.26 -2.50
N THR A 65 5.30 21.56 -2.31
CA THR A 65 6.37 21.20 -3.25
C THR A 65 7.34 20.28 -2.49
N SER A 66 7.76 19.20 -3.10
CA SER A 66 8.81 18.34 -2.59
C SER A 66 10.15 18.66 -3.26
N ASP A 67 11.24 18.26 -2.63
CA ASP A 67 12.54 18.13 -3.27
C ASP A 67 12.55 16.96 -4.26
N PHE A 68 13.69 16.75 -4.93
CA PHE A 68 13.88 15.57 -5.77
C PHE A 68 13.73 14.29 -4.98
N VAL A 69 12.97 13.36 -5.52
CA VAL A 69 12.67 12.07 -4.88
C VAL A 69 13.05 10.91 -5.80
N LEU A 70 13.63 9.89 -5.24
CA LEU A 70 13.94 8.63 -5.93
C LEU A 70 12.71 7.73 -6.02
N PRO A 71 12.68 6.75 -6.95
CA PRO A 71 11.57 5.81 -7.11
C PRO A 71 11.26 4.96 -5.87
N ASP A 72 12.23 4.73 -5.01
CA ASP A 72 12.12 4.02 -3.73
C ASP A 72 12.01 4.97 -2.53
N GLY A 73 11.97 6.27 -2.79
CA GLY A 73 11.88 7.31 -1.77
C GLY A 73 10.48 7.47 -1.18
N GLN A 74 10.39 8.33 -0.19
CA GLN A 74 9.13 8.73 0.44
C GLN A 74 8.95 10.24 0.38
N VAL A 75 7.72 10.66 0.14
CA VAL A 75 7.32 12.07 0.17
C VAL A 75 6.34 12.27 1.32
N PRO A 76 6.54 13.27 2.18
CA PRO A 76 5.55 13.61 3.20
C PRO A 76 4.16 13.75 2.60
N ASP A 77 3.15 13.24 3.30
CA ASP A 77 1.73 13.24 2.92
C ASP A 77 1.35 12.38 1.69
N ILE A 78 2.30 11.98 0.85
CA ILE A 78 2.08 11.09 -0.30
C ILE A 78 2.41 9.62 0.08
N GLY A 79 3.44 9.45 0.91
CA GLY A 79 3.98 8.15 1.28
C GLY A 79 5.04 7.63 0.32
N SER A 80 5.06 6.31 0.10
CA SER A 80 6.04 5.66 -0.76
C SER A 80 5.82 5.98 -2.23
N MET A 81 6.89 6.36 -2.92
CA MET A 81 6.90 6.60 -4.36
C MET A 81 6.92 5.31 -5.19
N SER A 82 7.09 4.14 -4.56
CA SER A 82 6.96 2.83 -5.22
C SER A 82 5.51 2.33 -5.35
N GLY A 83 4.54 3.05 -4.77
CA GLY A 83 3.10 2.75 -4.83
C GLY A 83 2.37 3.50 -5.97
N PRO A 84 1.13 3.93 -5.74
CA PRO A 84 0.34 4.65 -6.75
C PRO A 84 1.00 5.93 -7.28
N ALA A 85 1.86 6.55 -6.49
CA ALA A 85 2.62 7.74 -6.90
C ALA A 85 3.79 7.45 -7.86
N ALA A 86 4.14 6.17 -8.10
CA ALA A 86 5.19 5.77 -9.04
C ALA A 86 4.95 6.27 -10.47
N VAL A 87 3.71 6.59 -10.83
CA VAL A 87 3.36 7.17 -12.12
C VAL A 87 4.13 8.48 -12.39
N ALA A 88 4.55 9.21 -11.35
CA ALA A 88 5.37 10.42 -11.47
C ALA A 88 6.64 10.21 -12.30
N PHE A 89 7.27 9.05 -12.19
CA PHE A 89 8.52 8.74 -12.90
C PHE A 89 8.32 8.45 -14.40
N THR A 90 7.10 8.18 -14.83
CA THR A 90 6.74 7.99 -16.25
C THR A 90 6.22 9.26 -16.91
N MET A 91 5.83 10.25 -16.09
CA MET A 91 5.27 11.52 -16.54
C MET A 91 6.35 12.47 -17.05
N LYS A 92 5.94 13.42 -17.88
CA LYS A 92 6.80 14.50 -18.37
C LYS A 92 6.73 15.72 -17.43
N PRO A 93 7.78 16.57 -17.40
CA PRO A 93 7.72 17.84 -16.71
C PRO A 93 6.52 18.68 -17.17
N GLY A 94 5.78 19.25 -16.22
CA GLY A 94 4.54 20.00 -16.47
C GLY A 94 3.28 19.14 -16.57
N GLU A 95 3.39 17.83 -16.66
CA GLU A 95 2.24 16.93 -16.72
C GLU A 95 1.57 16.79 -15.36
N ILE A 96 0.23 16.70 -15.36
CA ILE A 96 -0.60 16.59 -14.15
C ILE A 96 -1.14 15.19 -14.02
N SER A 97 -1.00 14.60 -12.85
CA SER A 97 -1.42 13.23 -12.55
C SER A 97 -2.94 13.05 -12.56
N GLY A 98 -3.39 11.81 -12.62
CA GLY A 98 -4.72 11.43 -12.20
C GLY A 98 -4.91 11.56 -10.68
N PRO A 99 -6.12 11.32 -10.18
CA PRO A 99 -6.39 11.27 -8.75
C PRO A 99 -5.68 10.07 -8.12
N ILE A 100 -5.04 10.30 -6.99
CA ILE A 100 -4.35 9.28 -6.20
C ILE A 100 -4.89 9.35 -4.79
N THR A 101 -5.21 8.22 -4.20
CA THR A 101 -5.59 8.13 -2.80
C THR A 101 -4.39 7.58 -2.01
N ALA A 102 -3.94 8.35 -1.03
CA ALA A 102 -2.89 7.96 -0.10
C ALA A 102 -3.42 8.06 1.33
N ALA A 103 -3.54 6.92 2.01
CA ALA A 103 -4.16 6.81 3.33
C ALA A 103 -5.56 7.46 3.35
N SER A 104 -5.72 8.59 4.04
CA SER A 104 -6.98 9.34 4.16
C SER A 104 -7.00 10.63 3.33
N SER A 105 -6.07 10.79 2.39
CA SER A 105 -5.92 12.01 1.60
C SER A 105 -6.05 11.72 0.10
N GLY A 106 -6.70 12.63 -0.62
CA GLY A 106 -6.72 12.64 -2.07
C GLY A 106 -5.63 13.58 -2.59
N ILE A 107 -4.83 13.10 -3.52
CA ILE A 107 -3.63 13.79 -4.01
C ILE A 107 -3.67 13.87 -5.53
N VAL A 108 -3.32 15.05 -6.04
CA VAL A 108 -3.00 15.29 -7.44
C VAL A 108 -1.67 16.02 -7.47
N PHE A 109 -0.74 15.59 -8.28
CA PHE A 109 0.56 16.24 -8.38
C PHE A 109 0.89 16.58 -9.83
N SER A 110 1.83 17.48 -10.00
CA SER A 110 2.49 17.73 -11.29
C SER A 110 4.00 17.55 -11.13
N VAL A 111 4.62 17.02 -12.16
CA VAL A 111 6.07 16.87 -12.19
C VAL A 111 6.66 18.22 -12.58
N ALA A 112 7.34 18.87 -11.63
CA ALA A 112 7.99 20.16 -11.89
C ALA A 112 9.27 19.96 -12.72
N GLU A 113 10.08 18.99 -12.32
CA GLU A 113 11.36 18.70 -12.93
C GLU A 113 11.66 17.20 -12.88
N LYS A 114 12.35 16.68 -13.87
CA LYS A 114 12.78 15.29 -13.95
C LYS A 114 14.26 15.26 -14.27
N GLN A 115 15.01 14.60 -13.42
CA GLN A 115 16.42 14.33 -13.64
C GLN A 115 16.59 12.89 -14.12
N GLU A 116 17.10 12.72 -15.32
CA GLU A 116 17.41 11.41 -15.85
C GLU A 116 18.85 11.01 -15.48
N PRO A 117 19.10 9.73 -15.20
CA PRO A 117 20.44 9.25 -14.91
C PRO A 117 21.34 9.44 -16.15
N THR A 118 22.56 9.85 -15.91
CA THR A 118 23.55 9.94 -16.99
C THR A 118 24.06 8.55 -17.35
N GLN A 119 24.64 8.40 -18.56
CA GLN A 119 25.28 7.17 -18.99
C GLN A 119 26.40 6.76 -18.02
N GLN A 120 27.13 7.73 -17.47
CA GLN A 120 28.19 7.50 -16.50
C GLN A 120 27.66 6.92 -15.19
N ASP A 121 26.52 7.43 -14.69
CA ASP A 121 25.86 6.90 -13.47
C ASP A 121 25.34 5.48 -13.70
N PHE A 122 24.83 5.20 -14.89
CA PHE A 122 24.40 3.86 -15.27
C PHE A 122 25.58 2.89 -15.29
N ASP A 123 26.67 3.25 -15.95
CA ASP A 123 27.85 2.42 -16.09
C ASP A 123 28.50 2.12 -14.72
N ALA A 124 28.51 3.09 -13.82
CA ALA A 124 29.02 2.94 -12.47
C ALA A 124 28.17 1.96 -11.62
N LYS A 125 26.85 1.88 -11.86
CA LYS A 125 25.93 1.05 -11.07
C LYS A 125 25.56 -0.27 -11.75
N LYS A 126 25.83 -0.44 -13.03
CA LYS A 126 25.40 -1.55 -13.87
C LYS A 126 25.74 -2.92 -13.29
N ASP A 127 26.97 -3.10 -12.85
CA ASP A 127 27.41 -4.39 -12.30
C ASP A 127 26.72 -4.72 -10.98
N GLY A 128 26.59 -3.75 -10.09
CA GLY A 128 25.85 -3.92 -8.84
C GLY A 128 24.37 -4.25 -9.04
N ILE A 129 23.73 -3.61 -10.00
CA ILE A 129 22.33 -3.89 -10.36
C ILE A 129 22.21 -5.30 -10.93
N ARG A 130 23.13 -5.70 -11.83
CA ARG A 130 23.17 -7.04 -12.40
C ARG A 130 23.34 -8.11 -11.32
N ASP A 131 24.26 -7.91 -10.40
CA ASP A 131 24.52 -8.86 -9.30
C ASP A 131 23.31 -8.98 -8.38
N SER A 132 22.68 -7.86 -8.04
CA SER A 132 21.44 -7.84 -7.24
C SER A 132 20.29 -8.59 -7.93
N LEU A 133 20.08 -8.35 -9.22
CA LEU A 133 19.06 -9.05 -10.00
C LEU A 133 19.35 -10.55 -10.09
N LEU A 134 20.62 -10.93 -10.28
CA LEU A 134 21.05 -12.32 -10.32
C LEU A 134 20.78 -13.02 -8.98
N GLN A 135 21.14 -12.38 -7.88
CA GLN A 135 20.92 -12.90 -6.53
C GLN A 135 19.42 -13.07 -6.23
N ASN A 136 18.60 -12.08 -6.59
CA ASN A 136 17.15 -12.16 -6.45
C ASN A 136 16.58 -13.33 -7.26
N LYS A 137 17.03 -13.50 -8.50
CA LYS A 137 16.59 -14.60 -9.36
C LYS A 137 17.03 -15.97 -8.85
N GLN A 138 18.24 -16.07 -8.32
CA GLN A 138 18.73 -17.31 -7.68
C GLN A 138 17.87 -17.65 -6.44
N SER A 139 17.54 -16.66 -5.60
CA SER A 139 16.72 -16.88 -4.41
C SER A 139 15.29 -17.33 -4.79
N GLU A 140 14.71 -16.72 -5.82
CA GLU A 140 13.40 -17.10 -6.35
C GLU A 140 13.41 -18.56 -6.84
N LEU A 141 14.40 -18.91 -7.69
CA LEU A 141 14.54 -20.26 -8.23
C LEU A 141 14.80 -21.30 -7.14
N PHE A 142 15.60 -20.94 -6.13
CA PHE A 142 15.84 -21.81 -4.99
C PHE A 142 14.56 -22.03 -4.18
N GLY A 143 13.78 -21.00 -3.94
CA GLY A 143 12.47 -21.10 -3.28
C GLY A 143 11.50 -22.03 -4.02
N LEU A 144 11.42 -21.89 -5.34
CA LEU A 144 10.61 -22.77 -6.20
C LEU A 144 11.13 -24.22 -6.16
N PHE A 145 12.44 -24.41 -6.22
CA PHE A 145 13.06 -25.75 -6.13
C PHE A 145 12.71 -26.44 -4.81
N VAL A 146 12.90 -25.74 -3.68
CA VAL A 146 12.58 -26.27 -2.35
C VAL A 146 11.08 -26.61 -2.23
N THR A 147 10.20 -25.76 -2.74
CA THR A 147 8.76 -26.00 -2.73
C THR A 147 8.41 -27.24 -3.55
N ASN A 148 8.92 -27.36 -4.76
CA ASN A 148 8.67 -28.51 -5.62
C ASN A 148 9.24 -29.81 -5.02
N LEU A 149 10.45 -29.75 -4.44
CA LEU A 149 11.06 -30.90 -3.79
C LEU A 149 10.22 -31.38 -2.59
N ARG A 150 9.76 -30.43 -1.78
CA ARG A 150 8.87 -30.72 -0.66
C ARG A 150 7.59 -31.39 -1.12
N ASP A 151 6.93 -30.84 -2.13
CA ASP A 151 5.68 -31.40 -2.68
C ASP A 151 5.89 -32.81 -3.25
N GLN A 152 7.01 -33.07 -3.92
CA GLN A 152 7.37 -34.40 -4.39
C GLN A 152 7.60 -35.39 -3.23
N MET A 153 8.27 -34.93 -2.18
CA MET A 153 8.53 -35.76 -1.00
C MET A 153 7.27 -36.06 -0.20
N GLU A 154 6.34 -35.11 -0.10
CA GLU A 154 5.02 -35.33 0.49
C GLU A 154 4.20 -36.35 -0.32
N LYS A 155 4.11 -36.17 -1.64
CA LYS A 155 3.39 -37.08 -2.54
C LYS A 155 3.98 -38.49 -2.53
N SER A 156 5.28 -38.63 -2.37
CA SER A 156 5.97 -39.91 -2.28
C SER A 156 5.94 -40.53 -0.88
N GLY A 157 5.33 -39.86 0.10
CA GLY A 157 5.24 -40.32 1.49
C GLY A 157 6.56 -40.26 2.28
N LYS A 158 7.62 -39.69 1.70
CA LYS A 158 8.92 -39.51 2.35
C LYS A 158 8.90 -38.44 3.45
N ILE A 159 8.00 -37.48 3.35
CA ILE A 159 7.75 -36.46 4.38
C ILE A 159 6.26 -36.54 4.76
N LYS A 160 6.01 -36.52 6.06
CA LYS A 160 4.65 -36.35 6.61
C LYS A 160 4.60 -35.09 7.44
N ILE A 161 3.74 -34.16 7.08
CA ILE A 161 3.56 -32.92 7.81
C ILE A 161 2.42 -33.08 8.80
N ASN A 162 2.69 -32.87 10.08
CA ASN A 162 1.63 -32.80 11.08
C ASN A 162 0.90 -31.46 10.97
N GLN A 163 -0.27 -31.46 10.33
CA GLN A 163 -1.06 -30.25 10.10
C GLN A 163 -1.52 -29.59 11.41
N GLN A 164 -1.80 -30.38 12.44
CA GLN A 164 -2.22 -29.84 13.74
C GLN A 164 -1.10 -29.03 14.41
N GLU A 165 0.12 -29.53 14.36
CA GLU A 165 1.28 -28.78 14.91
C GLU A 165 1.63 -27.57 14.06
N LYS A 166 1.51 -27.67 12.74
CA LYS A 166 1.72 -26.55 11.83
C LYS A 166 0.74 -25.41 12.11
N GLU A 167 -0.55 -25.72 12.33
CA GLU A 167 -1.56 -24.71 12.67
C GLU A 167 -1.28 -24.03 14.01
N LYS A 168 -0.75 -24.75 14.99
CA LYS A 168 -0.34 -24.16 16.27
C LYS A 168 0.80 -23.16 16.11
N LEU A 169 1.77 -23.45 15.22
CA LEU A 169 2.92 -22.58 14.96
C LEU A 169 2.53 -21.35 14.11
N THR A 170 1.50 -21.46 13.27
CA THR A 170 1.07 -20.35 12.40
C THR A 170 -0.01 -19.47 13.03
N ARG A 171 -0.60 -19.88 14.15
CA ARG A 171 -1.49 -19.00 14.92
C ARG A 171 -0.65 -17.86 15.49
N PRO A 172 -0.98 -16.58 15.19
CA PRO A 172 -0.34 -15.48 15.88
C PRO A 172 -0.59 -15.69 17.37
N THR A 173 0.48 -15.78 18.15
CA THR A 173 0.41 -15.72 19.61
C THR A 173 -0.23 -14.37 19.92
N GLY A 174 -1.52 -14.43 20.28
CA GLY A 174 -2.24 -13.25 20.74
C GLY A 174 -1.41 -12.60 21.84
N SER A 175 -1.16 -11.31 21.69
CA SER A 175 -0.50 -10.49 22.68
C SER A 175 -1.14 -10.78 24.04
N GLY A 176 -0.37 -11.37 24.94
CA GLY A 176 -0.75 -11.47 26.33
C GLY A 176 -1.05 -10.05 26.83
N ALA A 177 -2.30 -9.84 27.16
CA ALA A 177 -2.66 -8.73 28.02
C ALA A 177 -2.01 -9.00 29.38
N GLU A 178 -0.86 -8.45 29.62
CA GLU A 178 -0.41 -8.19 30.97
C GLU A 178 -1.14 -6.91 31.40
N GLY A 179 -2.17 -7.13 32.21
CA GLY A 179 -2.79 -6.10 33.00
C GLY A 179 -2.44 -6.35 34.45
N GLU A 180 -1.72 -5.47 35.05
CA GLU A 180 -1.84 -5.14 36.47
C GLU A 180 -2.94 -4.09 36.65
#